data_761059ad3487e09b07a5000585cdde26
#
_entry.id   761059ad3487e09b07a5000585cdde26
#
_cell.length_a   1.000
_cell.length_b   1.000
_cell.length_c   1.000
_cell.angle_alpha   90.00
_cell.angle_beta   90.00
_cell.angle_gamma   90.00
#
_symmetry.space_group_name_H-M   'P 1'
#
loop_
_entity.id
_entity.type
_entity.pdbx_description
1 polymer ?
#
loop_
_entity_poly.entity_id
_entity_poly.type
_entity_poly.pdbx_seq_one_letter_code
_entity_poly.pdbx_strand_id
1 'polypeptide(L)'
;RVLAPWPCSVMTTASALRGVFVVSLHPRRPGLAARRTRVCRHGSHVVHASLLRSSPELPGDVRWEATLGSKDVRIAIPLPSNTDRGDITVKIQPDKLTVTLNGVDVLDGDLPSPVNLDGSYWEKEDGTLFVVLEKQRLAPAWEFLLETDLPPPGDTTVTKTVFFDIDINGESAGRITFGLFGKHVPKTTENFRALCCGDFLANTKHDAPLRFKDSCFHRIVPGVALTGGDFTKANGKGGVSIYGDTFADEAFGISHDEPFLLSMANAGPDTNGSQFLITTAPAPRLDNKHVVFGKVLSGFDVVRKMEAFGTPEGKPRAQVAIAECGELGDGETETAAAETETARGVVVP
;
A
#
# COMPACT_ATOMS: atom_id res chain seq x y z
N ARG A 1 -63.52 -7.42 -16.77
CA ARG A 1 -63.56 -6.46 -15.64
C ARG A 1 -62.14 -6.23 -15.18
N VAL A 2 -61.46 -5.35 -15.72
CA VAL A 2 -61.13 -3.96 -15.45
C VAL A 2 -60.97 -3.67 -13.95
N LEU A 3 -59.77 -3.39 -13.50
CA LEU A 3 -59.43 -2.31 -12.58
C LEU A 3 -57.93 -1.99 -12.66
N ALA A 4 -57.67 -0.71 -12.77
CA ALA A 4 -56.41 -0.05 -13.06
C ALA A 4 -55.53 0.18 -11.81
N PRO A 5 -54.25 0.67 -11.97
CA PRO A 5 -53.22 0.65 -10.96
C PRO A 5 -53.17 1.95 -10.15
N TRP A 6 -52.61 1.86 -8.93
CA TRP A 6 -52.30 2.98 -8.07
C TRP A 6 -50.81 3.37 -8.20
N PRO A 7 -50.45 4.65 -8.07
CA PRO A 7 -49.09 5.12 -8.28
C PRO A 7 -48.24 5.04 -7.01
N CYS A 8 -47.07 4.50 -7.16
CA CYS A 8 -46.02 4.54 -6.13
C CYS A 8 -45.26 5.88 -6.23
N SER A 9 -45.38 6.70 -5.18
CA SER A 9 -44.53 7.89 -4.97
C SER A 9 -43.09 7.45 -4.68
N VAL A 10 -42.19 7.79 -5.57
CA VAL A 10 -40.77 7.66 -5.35
C VAL A 10 -40.25 8.97 -4.75
N MET A 11 -39.87 8.97 -3.49
CA MET A 11 -39.06 10.03 -2.90
C MET A 11 -37.61 9.91 -3.43
N THR A 12 -37.26 10.84 -4.28
CA THR A 12 -35.90 11.05 -4.78
C THR A 12 -35.14 11.87 -3.76
N THR A 13 -34.25 11.25 -3.00
CA THR A 13 -33.17 11.96 -2.32
C THR A 13 -32.04 12.13 -3.33
N ALA A 14 -31.90 13.31 -3.88
CA ALA A 14 -30.79 13.72 -4.73
C ALA A 14 -29.54 13.94 -3.86
N SER A 15 -28.63 12.97 -3.84
CA SER A 15 -27.25 13.20 -3.41
C SER A 15 -26.48 13.79 -4.59
N ALA A 16 -26.14 15.06 -4.47
CA ALA A 16 -25.40 15.79 -5.49
C ALA A 16 -23.92 15.38 -5.46
N LEU A 17 -23.58 14.39 -6.27
CA LEU A 17 -22.20 14.19 -6.70
C LEU A 17 -21.88 15.29 -7.72
N ARG A 18 -21.10 16.28 -7.30
CA ARG A 18 -20.49 17.27 -8.19
C ARG A 18 -19.44 16.58 -9.05
N GLY A 19 -19.83 16.14 -10.23
CA GLY A 19 -18.89 15.76 -11.28
C GLY A 19 -18.19 17.03 -11.78
N VAL A 20 -16.87 17.09 -11.63
CA VAL A 20 -16.05 18.10 -12.27
C VAL A 20 -16.02 17.78 -13.77
N PHE A 21 -16.68 18.61 -14.58
CA PHE A 21 -16.55 18.55 -16.02
C PHE A 21 -15.20 19.15 -16.43
N VAL A 22 -14.27 18.31 -16.84
CA VAL A 22 -13.04 18.78 -17.47
C VAL A 22 -13.32 18.98 -18.95
N VAL A 23 -13.50 20.23 -19.36
CA VAL A 23 -13.55 20.61 -20.77
C VAL A 23 -12.10 20.93 -21.18
N SER A 24 -11.48 20.04 -21.96
CA SER A 24 -10.19 20.30 -22.57
C SER A 24 -10.36 21.33 -23.70
N LEU A 25 -10.00 22.56 -23.45
CA LEU A 25 -9.88 23.61 -24.46
C LEU A 25 -8.42 23.75 -24.86
N HIS A 26 -8.05 23.14 -25.97
CA HIS A 26 -6.75 23.40 -26.60
C HIS A 26 -6.75 24.83 -27.16
N PRO A 27 -5.65 25.58 -27.03
CA PRO A 27 -5.53 26.86 -27.73
C PRO A 27 -5.60 26.59 -29.24
N ARG A 28 -6.54 27.25 -29.90
CA ARG A 28 -6.75 27.14 -31.35
C ARG A 28 -5.50 27.61 -32.09
N ARG A 29 -4.76 26.67 -32.69
CA ARG A 29 -3.97 27.02 -33.88
C ARG A 29 -4.95 27.32 -35.01
N PRO A 30 -4.78 28.45 -35.77
CA PRO A 30 -5.66 28.70 -36.88
C PRO A 30 -5.45 27.63 -37.96
N GLY A 31 -6.48 26.80 -38.19
CA GLY A 31 -6.49 25.92 -39.34
C GLY A 31 -6.91 24.45 -39.16
N LEU A 32 -7.29 23.97 -37.98
CA LEU A 32 -7.79 22.58 -37.86
C LEU A 32 -9.20 22.51 -37.26
N ALA A 33 -10.11 21.88 -38.01
CA ALA A 33 -11.50 21.69 -37.66
C ALA A 33 -11.67 20.76 -36.45
N ALA A 34 -12.53 21.16 -35.51
CA ALA A 34 -12.86 20.44 -34.31
C ALA A 34 -13.50 19.06 -34.61
N ARG A 35 -12.83 17.97 -34.26
CA ARG A 35 -13.43 16.64 -34.16
C ARG A 35 -14.11 16.49 -32.79
N ARG A 36 -15.42 16.30 -32.78
CA ARG A 36 -16.18 15.92 -31.59
C ARG A 36 -15.77 14.52 -31.14
N THR A 37 -15.12 14.39 -30.01
CA THR A 37 -14.82 13.11 -29.38
C THR A 37 -16.00 12.67 -28.51
N ARG A 38 -16.50 11.47 -28.81
CA ARG A 38 -17.56 10.79 -28.06
C ARG A 38 -16.96 10.25 -26.77
N VAL A 39 -17.49 10.65 -25.63
CA VAL A 39 -17.06 10.15 -24.31
C VAL A 39 -17.59 8.73 -24.14
N CYS A 40 -16.71 7.74 -24.15
CA CYS A 40 -17.03 6.38 -23.71
C CYS A 40 -16.90 6.32 -22.18
N ARG A 41 -18.00 5.99 -21.51
CA ARG A 41 -18.02 5.67 -20.07
C ARG A 41 -17.40 4.29 -19.85
N HIS A 42 -16.12 4.24 -19.51
CA HIS A 42 -15.51 3.09 -18.84
C HIS A 42 -14.86 3.64 -17.57
N GLY A 43 -15.05 2.95 -16.45
CA GLY A 43 -14.59 3.38 -15.13
C GLY A 43 -13.09 3.64 -15.12
N SER A 44 -12.72 4.90 -15.19
CA SER A 44 -11.34 5.36 -15.06
C SER A 44 -11.02 5.46 -13.58
N HIS A 45 -10.08 4.68 -13.09
CA HIS A 45 -9.49 4.95 -11.79
C HIS A 45 -8.64 6.22 -11.93
N VAL A 46 -9.14 7.33 -11.40
CA VAL A 46 -8.40 8.58 -11.29
C VAL A 46 -7.66 8.53 -9.97
N VAL A 47 -6.34 8.56 -10.03
CA VAL A 47 -5.52 8.72 -8.82
C VAL A 47 -5.48 10.21 -8.52
N HIS A 48 -6.17 10.62 -7.45
CA HIS A 48 -6.06 11.97 -6.91
C HIS A 48 -5.06 11.92 -5.76
N ALA A 49 -3.96 12.62 -5.90
CA ALA A 49 -3.05 12.88 -4.79
C ALA A 49 -3.04 14.39 -4.50
N SER A 50 -3.19 14.74 -3.23
CA SER A 50 -3.01 16.11 -2.76
C SER A 50 -1.62 16.21 -2.15
N LEU A 51 -0.77 17.03 -2.74
CA LEU A 51 0.53 17.37 -2.17
C LEU A 51 0.32 18.42 -1.08
N LEU A 52 0.36 17.99 0.18
CA LEU A 52 0.42 18.89 1.33
C LEU A 52 1.86 19.39 1.49
N ARG A 53 2.29 20.33 0.68
CA ARG A 53 3.44 21.18 1.05
C ARG A 53 2.90 22.35 1.84
N SER A 54 3.17 22.36 3.13
CA SER A 54 3.01 23.50 4.02
C SER A 54 4.08 24.56 3.72
N SER A 55 4.00 25.20 2.56
CA SER A 55 4.62 26.50 2.37
C SER A 55 3.62 27.53 2.87
N PRO A 56 3.97 28.41 3.82
CA PRO A 56 3.03 29.34 4.44
C PRO A 56 2.45 30.39 3.48
N GLU A 57 2.82 30.38 2.21
CA GLU A 57 2.47 31.42 1.22
C GLU A 57 1.59 30.92 0.06
N LEU A 58 1.28 29.63 -0.04
CA LEU A 58 0.39 29.13 -1.10
C LEU A 58 -1.05 29.01 -0.59
N PRO A 59 -2.02 29.70 -1.21
CA PRO A 59 -3.42 29.53 -0.89
C PRO A 59 -3.95 28.23 -1.52
N GLY A 60 -3.97 27.16 -0.77
CA GLY A 60 -4.62 25.90 -1.17
C GLY A 60 -3.66 24.77 -1.56
N ASP A 61 -4.22 23.59 -1.71
CA ASP A 61 -3.48 22.37 -2.01
C ASP A 61 -3.14 22.27 -3.50
N VAL A 62 -1.90 21.95 -3.82
CA VAL A 62 -1.50 21.54 -5.17
C VAL A 62 -2.14 20.18 -5.46
N ARG A 63 -2.85 20.07 -6.59
CA ARG A 63 -3.51 18.83 -7.01
C ARG A 63 -2.95 18.37 -8.33
N TRP A 64 -2.83 17.07 -8.48
CA TRP A 64 -2.44 16.48 -9.76
C TRP A 64 -3.27 15.26 -10.09
N GLU A 65 -3.43 14.98 -11.37
CA GLU A 65 -4.19 13.87 -11.89
C GLU A 65 -3.38 13.15 -12.95
N ALA A 66 -3.24 11.83 -12.79
CA ALA A 66 -2.74 10.95 -13.83
C ALA A 66 -3.78 9.87 -14.09
N THR A 67 -4.44 9.91 -15.23
CA THR A 67 -5.41 8.88 -15.61
C THR A 67 -4.69 7.66 -16.14
N LEU A 68 -5.05 6.47 -15.68
CA LEU A 68 -4.51 5.22 -16.17
C LEU A 68 -4.77 5.09 -17.69
N GLY A 69 -3.72 4.87 -18.47
CA GLY A 69 -3.78 4.82 -19.93
C GLY A 69 -3.79 6.18 -20.64
N SER A 70 -3.74 7.30 -19.91
CA SER A 70 -3.51 8.63 -20.47
C SER A 70 -2.02 8.92 -20.61
N LYS A 71 -1.64 9.63 -21.68
CA LYS A 71 -0.30 10.19 -21.83
C LYS A 71 -0.10 11.42 -20.94
N ASP A 72 -1.18 12.11 -20.58
CA ASP A 72 -1.10 13.40 -19.93
C ASP A 72 -1.20 13.28 -18.42
N VAL A 73 -0.32 14.00 -17.72
CA VAL A 73 -0.40 14.30 -16.29
C VAL A 73 -0.75 15.76 -16.17
N ARG A 74 -1.83 16.10 -15.46
CA ARG A 74 -2.29 17.47 -15.24
C ARG A 74 -2.08 17.86 -13.78
N ILE A 75 -1.38 18.97 -13.58
CA ILE A 75 -1.09 19.56 -12.27
C ILE A 75 -1.86 20.86 -12.17
N ALA A 76 -2.58 21.06 -11.08
CA ALA A 76 -3.32 22.29 -10.79
C ALA A 76 -2.75 22.94 -9.52
N ILE A 77 -2.21 24.14 -9.66
CA ILE A 77 -1.60 24.92 -8.58
C ILE A 77 -2.46 26.17 -8.36
N PRO A 78 -3.16 26.29 -7.23
CA PRO A 78 -3.88 27.51 -6.90
C PRO A 78 -2.92 28.69 -6.80
N LEU A 79 -3.28 29.81 -7.41
CA LEU A 79 -2.45 31.01 -7.41
C LEU A 79 -2.95 32.00 -6.35
N PRO A 80 -2.05 32.72 -5.67
CA PRO A 80 -2.40 33.86 -4.84
C PRO A 80 -3.21 34.89 -5.62
N SER A 81 -4.10 35.62 -4.93
CA SER A 81 -4.83 36.73 -5.50
C SER A 81 -3.84 37.77 -6.06
N ASN A 82 -4.04 38.19 -7.29
CA ASN A 82 -3.20 39.19 -8.01
C ASN A 82 -1.83 38.66 -8.50
N THR A 83 -1.64 37.34 -8.65
CA THR A 83 -0.45 36.79 -9.31
C THR A 83 -0.50 37.14 -10.81
N ASP A 84 0.45 37.87 -11.31
CA ASP A 84 0.55 38.19 -12.74
C ASP A 84 1.29 37.06 -13.48
N ARG A 85 1.14 37.01 -14.81
CA ARG A 85 1.83 35.98 -15.62
C ARG A 85 3.35 36.13 -15.55
N GLY A 86 3.85 37.33 -15.31
CA GLY A 86 5.28 37.61 -15.13
C GLY A 86 5.88 37.03 -13.85
N ASP A 87 5.05 36.77 -12.85
CA ASP A 87 5.45 36.22 -11.57
C ASP A 87 5.55 34.69 -11.60
N ILE A 88 5.17 34.08 -12.72
CA ILE A 88 5.14 32.62 -12.91
C ILE A 88 6.28 32.22 -13.81
N THR A 89 7.14 31.34 -13.32
CA THR A 89 8.14 30.65 -14.13
C THR A 89 7.93 29.16 -14.07
N VAL A 90 7.71 28.52 -15.21
CA VAL A 90 7.60 27.05 -15.32
C VAL A 90 8.71 26.55 -16.23
N LYS A 91 9.59 25.71 -15.70
CA LYS A 91 10.64 25.04 -16.45
C LYS A 91 10.31 23.56 -16.51
N ILE A 92 10.01 23.06 -17.70
CA ILE A 92 9.77 21.65 -17.98
C ILE A 92 11.02 21.11 -18.66
N GLN A 93 11.66 20.13 -18.07
CA GLN A 93 12.76 19.36 -18.65
C GLN A 93 12.28 17.92 -18.87
N PRO A 94 12.99 17.08 -19.64
CA PRO A 94 12.54 15.72 -19.89
C PRO A 94 12.29 14.90 -18.62
N ASP A 95 13.09 15.13 -17.59
CA ASP A 95 13.14 14.39 -16.33
C ASP A 95 12.95 15.27 -15.09
N LYS A 96 12.71 16.58 -15.25
CA LYS A 96 12.58 17.52 -14.13
C LYS A 96 11.50 18.57 -14.36
N LEU A 97 10.78 18.93 -13.29
CA LEU A 97 9.83 20.03 -13.28
C LEU A 97 10.21 21.04 -12.19
N THR A 98 10.30 22.31 -12.58
CA THR A 98 10.43 23.42 -11.63
C THR A 98 9.33 24.43 -11.88
N VAL A 99 8.59 24.81 -10.84
CA VAL A 99 7.58 25.89 -10.87
C VAL A 99 7.92 26.89 -9.79
N THR A 100 8.15 28.12 -10.22
CA THR A 100 8.49 29.25 -9.33
C THR A 100 7.36 30.28 -9.38
N LEU A 101 6.86 30.71 -8.24
CA LEU A 101 5.88 31.78 -8.08
C LEU A 101 6.51 32.92 -7.26
N ASN A 102 6.48 34.16 -7.77
CA ASN A 102 7.06 35.33 -7.09
C ASN A 102 8.51 35.12 -6.64
N GLY A 103 9.30 34.34 -7.40
CA GLY A 103 10.69 34.01 -7.06
C GLY A 103 10.88 32.88 -6.03
N VAL A 104 9.79 32.25 -5.57
CA VAL A 104 9.82 31.09 -4.65
C VAL A 104 9.47 29.83 -5.42
N ASP A 105 10.29 28.80 -5.28
CA ASP A 105 10.03 27.51 -5.90
C ASP A 105 8.92 26.77 -5.14
N VAL A 106 7.80 26.58 -5.81
CA VAL A 106 6.63 25.86 -5.26
C VAL A 106 6.63 24.38 -5.62
N LEU A 107 7.24 24.03 -6.75
CA LEU A 107 7.57 22.67 -7.15
C LEU A 107 8.99 22.68 -7.71
N ASP A 108 9.84 21.79 -7.24
CA ASP A 108 11.16 21.53 -7.80
C ASP A 108 11.55 20.08 -7.51
N GLY A 109 11.69 19.26 -8.55
CA GLY A 109 12.09 17.87 -8.39
C GLY A 109 12.09 17.09 -9.70
N ASP A 110 12.65 15.89 -9.61
CA ASP A 110 12.75 14.97 -10.71
C ASP A 110 11.41 14.25 -10.93
N LEU A 111 11.09 13.97 -12.20
CA LEU A 111 9.85 13.34 -12.61
C LEU A 111 10.01 11.81 -12.60
N PRO A 112 8.95 11.05 -12.24
CA PRO A 112 9.00 9.58 -12.17
C PRO A 112 9.32 8.90 -13.50
N SER A 113 9.11 9.57 -14.60
CA SER A 113 9.51 9.13 -15.93
C SER A 113 9.62 10.31 -16.89
N PRO A 114 10.44 10.18 -17.95
CA PRO A 114 10.64 11.26 -18.89
C PRO A 114 9.37 11.70 -19.60
N VAL A 115 9.25 13.03 -19.82
CA VAL A 115 8.15 13.68 -20.54
C VAL A 115 8.58 14.19 -21.91
N ASN A 116 7.61 14.31 -22.81
CA ASN A 116 7.78 14.90 -24.13
C ASN A 116 7.58 16.41 -24.05
N LEU A 117 8.61 17.18 -24.32
CA LEU A 117 8.58 18.64 -24.22
C LEU A 117 7.63 19.28 -25.25
N ASP A 118 7.50 18.69 -26.44
CA ASP A 118 6.64 19.23 -27.51
C ASP A 118 5.14 19.13 -27.16
N GLY A 119 4.77 18.15 -26.35
CA GLY A 119 3.40 17.95 -25.87
C GLY A 119 3.14 18.50 -24.46
N SER A 120 4.18 18.99 -23.79
CA SER A 120 4.05 19.53 -22.42
C SER A 120 3.96 21.05 -22.46
N TYR A 121 3.05 21.62 -21.66
CA TYR A 121 2.80 23.07 -21.62
C TYR A 121 2.22 23.51 -20.28
N TRP A 122 2.08 24.81 -20.09
CA TRP A 122 1.38 25.37 -18.96
C TRP A 122 0.44 26.51 -19.39
N GLU A 123 -0.62 26.69 -18.60
CA GLU A 123 -1.60 27.75 -18.81
C GLU A 123 -2.12 28.30 -17.48
N LYS A 124 -2.54 29.56 -17.46
CA LYS A 124 -3.18 30.17 -16.30
C LYS A 124 -4.64 30.40 -16.63
N GLU A 125 -5.55 29.86 -15.82
CA GLU A 125 -6.98 29.97 -15.96
C GLU A 125 -7.63 30.15 -14.57
N ASP A 126 -8.51 31.13 -14.41
CA ASP A 126 -9.34 31.38 -13.22
C ASP A 126 -8.59 31.28 -11.86
N GLY A 127 -7.42 31.90 -11.76
CA GLY A 127 -6.63 31.92 -10.53
C GLY A 127 -5.91 30.57 -10.25
N THR A 128 -5.81 29.70 -11.25
CA THR A 128 -5.10 28.41 -11.16
C THR A 128 -4.05 28.33 -12.27
N LEU A 129 -2.87 27.87 -11.92
CA LEU A 129 -1.84 27.45 -12.87
C LEU A 129 -2.03 25.97 -13.17
N PHE A 130 -2.25 25.67 -14.43
CA PHE A 130 -2.25 24.29 -14.92
C PHE A 130 -0.93 24.00 -15.63
N VAL A 131 -0.26 22.90 -15.22
CA VAL A 131 0.88 22.35 -15.93
C VAL A 131 0.47 20.99 -16.47
N VAL A 132 0.64 20.80 -17.77
CA VAL A 132 0.32 19.55 -18.45
C VAL A 132 1.60 18.93 -18.96
N LEU A 133 1.88 17.72 -18.54
CA LEU A 133 3.07 16.96 -18.90
C LEU A 133 2.65 15.75 -19.75
N GLU A 134 3.16 15.66 -20.98
CA GLU A 134 2.96 14.48 -21.84
C GLU A 134 4.03 13.45 -21.56
N LYS A 135 3.67 12.28 -21.01
CA LYS A 135 4.60 11.16 -20.79
C LYS A 135 5.13 10.61 -22.11
N GLN A 136 6.41 10.30 -22.19
CA GLN A 136 6.99 9.63 -23.37
C GLN A 136 6.46 8.20 -23.55
N ARG A 137 6.10 7.52 -22.46
CA ARG A 137 5.53 6.16 -22.46
C ARG A 137 4.24 6.10 -21.67
N LEU A 138 3.29 5.27 -22.09
CA LEU A 138 1.97 5.11 -21.45
C LEU A 138 2.01 4.44 -20.07
N ALA A 139 3.04 3.69 -19.76
CA ALA A 139 3.19 2.93 -18.52
C ALA A 139 4.57 3.16 -17.90
N PRO A 140 4.73 3.07 -16.58
CA PRO A 140 3.70 2.84 -15.56
C PRO A 140 2.83 4.08 -15.27
N ALA A 141 1.73 3.89 -14.51
CA ALA A 141 1.02 5.03 -13.92
C ALA A 141 1.95 5.75 -12.94
N TRP A 142 1.87 7.08 -12.89
CA TRP A 142 2.61 7.83 -11.88
C TRP A 142 1.91 7.66 -10.54
N GLU A 143 2.64 7.24 -9.53
CA GLU A 143 2.16 7.08 -8.16
C GLU A 143 2.47 8.32 -7.30
N PHE A 144 3.42 9.13 -7.73
CA PHE A 144 3.81 10.42 -7.16
C PHE A 144 4.11 11.41 -8.28
N LEU A 145 4.09 12.70 -7.97
CA LEU A 145 4.33 13.75 -8.96
C LEU A 145 5.82 14.01 -9.17
N LEU A 146 6.57 14.12 -8.07
CA LEU A 146 8.02 14.31 -8.08
C LEU A 146 8.69 13.21 -7.28
N GLU A 147 9.91 12.83 -7.63
CA GLU A 147 10.68 11.83 -6.85
C GLU A 147 10.91 12.27 -5.39
N THR A 148 10.92 13.58 -5.15
CA THR A 148 10.98 14.14 -3.78
C THR A 148 9.71 13.92 -2.96
N ASP A 149 8.62 13.52 -3.59
CA ASP A 149 7.34 13.22 -2.92
C ASP A 149 7.27 11.75 -2.51
N LEU A 150 8.26 10.93 -2.88
CA LEU A 150 8.41 9.60 -2.33
C LEU A 150 8.49 9.71 -0.80
N PRO A 151 7.75 8.88 -0.08
CA PRO A 151 7.95 8.78 1.35
C PRO A 151 9.42 8.42 1.59
N PRO A 152 10.05 8.97 2.66
CA PRO A 152 11.42 8.61 2.99
C PRO A 152 11.53 7.08 3.09
N PRO A 153 12.66 6.49 2.68
CA PRO A 153 12.85 5.06 2.78
C PRO A 153 12.58 4.61 4.21
N GLY A 154 11.80 3.55 4.36
CA GLY A 154 11.36 3.10 5.66
C GLY A 154 12.54 2.65 6.53
N ASP A 155 12.49 2.97 7.82
CA ASP A 155 13.48 2.52 8.79
C ASP A 155 13.30 1.03 9.07
N THR A 156 14.21 0.19 8.54
CA THR A 156 14.20 -1.26 8.71
C THR A 156 14.95 -1.73 9.96
N THR A 157 15.26 -0.81 10.91
CA THR A 157 15.86 -1.18 12.19
C THR A 157 14.92 -2.12 12.96
N VAL A 158 15.42 -3.31 13.28
CA VAL A 158 14.69 -4.25 14.13
C VAL A 158 14.66 -3.72 15.56
N THR A 159 13.46 -3.56 16.09
CA THR A 159 13.25 -3.06 17.46
C THR A 159 12.69 -4.12 18.40
N LYS A 160 12.07 -5.16 17.84
CA LYS A 160 11.50 -6.29 18.55
C LYS A 160 11.71 -7.55 17.74
N THR A 161 11.87 -8.67 18.46
CA THR A 161 12.01 -10.00 17.84
C THR A 161 10.91 -10.91 18.37
N VAL A 162 10.21 -11.58 17.45
CA VAL A 162 9.15 -12.55 17.79
C VAL A 162 9.36 -13.85 17.04
N PHE A 163 8.73 -14.93 17.51
CA PHE A 163 8.88 -16.25 16.88
C PHE A 163 7.54 -16.94 16.67
N PHE A 164 7.52 -17.84 15.69
CA PHE A 164 6.51 -18.87 15.50
C PHE A 164 7.15 -20.24 15.45
N ASP A 165 6.63 -21.18 16.24
CA ASP A 165 6.86 -22.60 16.05
C ASP A 165 5.77 -23.14 15.13
N ILE A 166 6.16 -23.77 14.05
CA ILE A 166 5.26 -24.19 12.97
C ILE A 166 5.07 -25.70 13.01
N ASP A 167 3.80 -26.10 12.95
CA ASP A 167 3.40 -27.49 12.72
C ASP A 167 2.79 -27.66 11.33
N ILE A 168 3.13 -28.77 10.67
CA ILE A 168 2.53 -29.18 9.40
C ILE A 168 1.89 -30.56 9.60
N ASN A 169 0.56 -30.63 9.50
CA ASN A 169 -0.24 -31.82 9.80
C ASN A 169 0.01 -32.38 11.21
N GLY A 170 0.33 -31.55 12.20
CA GLY A 170 0.60 -31.93 13.58
C GLY A 170 2.04 -32.39 13.83
N GLU A 171 2.92 -32.31 12.83
CA GLU A 171 4.35 -32.58 12.98
C GLU A 171 5.13 -31.26 13.02
N SER A 172 6.06 -31.12 13.95
CA SER A 172 6.88 -29.89 14.08
C SER A 172 7.75 -29.70 12.82
N ALA A 173 7.59 -28.54 12.19
CA ALA A 173 8.38 -28.15 11.03
C ALA A 173 9.59 -27.29 11.37
N GLY A 174 9.60 -26.67 12.58
CA GLY A 174 10.67 -25.83 13.09
C GLY A 174 10.19 -24.44 13.50
N ARG A 175 11.13 -23.57 13.87
CA ARG A 175 10.90 -22.20 14.33
C ARG A 175 11.23 -21.19 13.23
N ILE A 176 10.41 -20.15 13.11
CA ILE A 176 10.66 -18.96 12.33
C ILE A 176 10.82 -17.79 13.30
N THR A 177 11.87 -17.00 13.15
CA THR A 177 12.09 -15.77 13.92
C THR A 177 11.91 -14.56 13.03
N PHE A 178 11.20 -13.56 13.53
CA PHE A 178 10.90 -12.32 12.81
C PHE A 178 11.50 -11.11 13.53
N GLY A 179 12.08 -10.19 12.77
CA GLY A 179 12.45 -8.88 13.25
C GLY A 179 11.39 -7.85 12.83
N LEU A 180 10.95 -7.03 13.77
CA LEU A 180 9.90 -6.05 13.58
C LEU A 180 10.44 -4.63 13.49
N PHE A 181 9.91 -3.81 12.59
CA PHE A 181 10.37 -2.45 12.26
C PHE A 181 9.61 -1.37 13.04
N GLY A 182 9.70 -1.42 14.37
CA GLY A 182 8.91 -0.57 15.26
C GLY A 182 9.23 0.92 15.21
N LYS A 183 10.37 1.33 14.61
CA LYS A 183 10.64 2.76 14.36
C LYS A 183 9.85 3.28 13.16
N HIS A 184 9.61 2.44 12.17
CA HIS A 184 8.89 2.80 10.97
C HIS A 184 7.38 2.75 11.17
N VAL A 185 6.87 1.65 11.72
CA VAL A 185 5.44 1.39 11.91
C VAL A 185 5.14 0.85 13.32
N PRO A 186 5.23 1.73 14.34
CA PRO A 186 5.14 1.34 15.74
C PRO A 186 3.81 0.68 16.12
N LYS A 187 2.68 1.16 15.60
CA LYS A 187 1.36 0.58 15.90
C LYS A 187 1.19 -0.80 15.28
N THR A 188 1.60 -0.95 14.03
CA THR A 188 1.53 -2.23 13.30
C THR A 188 2.40 -3.27 13.97
N THR A 189 3.63 -2.87 14.35
CA THR A 189 4.58 -3.70 15.09
C THR A 189 4.02 -4.13 16.44
N GLU A 190 3.46 -3.21 17.22
CA GLU A 190 2.89 -3.53 18.53
C GLU A 190 1.67 -4.44 18.42
N ASN A 191 0.80 -4.23 17.43
CA ASN A 191 -0.31 -5.13 17.16
C ASN A 191 0.18 -6.57 16.95
N PHE A 192 1.18 -6.75 16.08
CA PHE A 192 1.70 -8.09 15.78
C PHE A 192 2.40 -8.73 16.99
N ARG A 193 3.25 -7.97 17.69
CA ARG A 193 3.93 -8.43 18.90
C ARG A 193 2.94 -8.90 19.99
N ALA A 194 1.95 -8.08 20.25
CA ALA A 194 0.95 -8.36 21.28
C ALA A 194 0.11 -9.61 20.95
N LEU A 195 -0.20 -9.82 19.66
CA LEU A 195 -0.88 -11.02 19.19
C LEU A 195 0.02 -12.28 19.23
N CYS A 196 1.34 -12.12 19.14
CA CYS A 196 2.29 -13.20 19.41
C CYS A 196 2.30 -13.60 20.89
N CYS A 197 2.34 -12.63 21.79
CA CYS A 197 2.41 -12.88 23.24
C CYS A 197 1.07 -13.27 23.84
N GLY A 198 -0.05 -12.85 23.23
CA GLY A 198 -1.38 -13.03 23.82
C GLY A 198 -1.64 -12.10 25.00
N ASP A 199 -1.00 -10.93 25.04
CA ASP A 199 -1.03 -9.98 26.17
C ASP A 199 -2.41 -9.36 26.40
N PHE A 200 -3.31 -9.42 25.42
CA PHE A 200 -4.63 -8.83 25.50
C PHE A 200 -5.70 -9.88 25.79
N LEU A 201 -6.24 -9.83 27.01
CA LEU A 201 -7.47 -10.53 27.36
C LEU A 201 -8.63 -9.91 26.60
N ALA A 202 -9.41 -10.76 25.95
CA ALA A 202 -10.51 -10.36 25.09
C ALA A 202 -11.51 -9.45 25.82
N ASN A 203 -11.44 -8.16 25.55
CA ASN A 203 -12.55 -7.24 25.76
C ASN A 203 -13.26 -6.99 24.43
N THR A 204 -13.29 -7.98 23.57
CA THR A 204 -13.80 -7.89 22.21
C THR A 204 -15.12 -8.62 22.11
N LYS A 205 -15.95 -8.19 21.20
CA LYS A 205 -17.21 -8.85 20.78
C LYS A 205 -17.00 -10.29 20.24
N HIS A 206 -15.76 -10.77 20.27
CA HIS A 206 -15.36 -12.07 19.77
C HIS A 206 -14.92 -12.94 20.94
N ASP A 207 -15.55 -14.09 21.12
CA ASP A 207 -15.24 -15.08 22.19
C ASP A 207 -13.88 -15.80 22.02
N ALA A 208 -13.05 -15.33 21.08
CA ALA A 208 -11.73 -15.91 20.80
C ALA A 208 -10.60 -15.12 21.47
N PRO A 209 -9.56 -15.80 21.99
CA PRO A 209 -8.38 -15.12 22.53
C PRO A 209 -7.66 -14.36 21.42
N LEU A 210 -7.17 -13.15 21.73
CA LEU A 210 -6.39 -12.33 20.81
C LEU A 210 -4.95 -12.82 20.74
N ARG A 211 -4.71 -13.92 20.01
CA ARG A 211 -3.37 -14.50 19.83
C ARG A 211 -3.27 -15.32 18.55
N PHE A 212 -2.06 -15.45 18.02
CA PHE A 212 -1.81 -16.26 16.84
C PHE A 212 -1.67 -17.76 17.11
N LYS A 213 -1.38 -18.15 18.35
CA LYS A 213 -1.28 -19.58 18.70
C LYS A 213 -2.53 -20.34 18.26
N ASP A 214 -2.34 -21.55 17.72
CA ASP A 214 -3.35 -22.44 17.17
C ASP A 214 -4.04 -21.94 15.89
N SER A 215 -3.64 -20.77 15.34
CA SER A 215 -4.17 -20.29 14.06
C SER A 215 -3.43 -20.92 12.88
N CYS A 216 -4.11 -20.98 11.71
CA CYS A 216 -3.57 -21.62 10.51
C CYS A 216 -3.21 -20.60 9.42
N PHE A 217 -2.27 -20.98 8.57
CA PHE A 217 -2.05 -20.33 7.30
C PHE A 217 -3.13 -20.82 6.33
N HIS A 218 -4.14 -19.97 6.12
CA HIS A 218 -5.32 -20.31 5.31
C HIS A 218 -5.09 -20.15 3.81
N ARG A 219 -4.03 -19.44 3.40
CA ARG A 219 -3.69 -19.22 2.00
C ARG A 219 -2.17 -19.27 1.81
N ILE A 220 -1.71 -20.13 0.89
CA ILE A 220 -0.30 -20.26 0.51
C ILE A 220 -0.21 -20.31 -1.01
N VAL A 221 0.41 -19.28 -1.60
CA VAL A 221 0.63 -19.19 -3.05
C VAL A 221 2.14 -19.22 -3.31
N PRO A 222 2.66 -20.34 -3.87
CA PRO A 222 4.09 -20.48 -4.15
C PRO A 222 4.60 -19.35 -5.07
N GLY A 223 5.78 -18.83 -4.78
CA GLY A 223 6.39 -17.72 -5.51
C GLY A 223 5.70 -16.37 -5.29
N VAL A 224 4.86 -16.27 -4.24
CA VAL A 224 4.16 -15.04 -3.88
C VAL A 224 4.21 -14.79 -2.39
N ALA A 225 3.38 -15.47 -1.61
CA ALA A 225 3.30 -15.28 -0.18
C ALA A 225 2.51 -16.41 0.54
N LEU A 226 2.75 -16.51 1.86
CA LEU A 226 1.95 -17.27 2.81
C LEU A 226 1.11 -16.28 3.61
N THR A 227 -0.20 -16.52 3.73
CA THR A 227 -1.13 -15.65 4.48
C THR A 227 -1.71 -16.40 5.68
N GLY A 228 -1.60 -15.79 6.85
CA GLY A 228 -2.08 -16.31 8.12
C GLY A 228 -2.73 -15.24 8.99
N GLY A 229 -2.90 -15.54 10.28
CA GLY A 229 -3.35 -14.59 11.29
C GLY A 229 -4.88 -14.43 11.42
N ASP A 230 -5.68 -15.22 10.72
CA ASP A 230 -7.13 -15.30 10.97
C ASP A 230 -7.40 -16.32 12.09
N PHE A 231 -7.22 -15.91 13.34
CA PHE A 231 -7.49 -16.75 14.51
C PHE A 231 -8.98 -16.78 14.89
N THR A 232 -9.84 -15.99 14.25
CA THR A 232 -11.27 -15.95 14.57
C THR A 232 -12.11 -16.90 13.72
N LYS A 233 -11.80 -17.02 12.42
CA LYS A 233 -12.59 -17.82 11.46
C LYS A 233 -11.76 -18.85 10.70
N ALA A 234 -10.44 -18.76 10.72
CA ALA A 234 -9.49 -19.65 10.04
C ALA A 234 -9.75 -19.81 8.51
N ASN A 235 -10.36 -18.82 7.85
CA ASN A 235 -10.75 -18.89 6.44
C ASN A 235 -10.39 -17.63 5.64
N GLY A 236 -9.64 -16.70 6.23
CA GLY A 236 -9.22 -15.43 5.63
C GLY A 236 -10.28 -14.33 5.64
N LYS A 237 -11.42 -14.52 6.31
CA LYS A 237 -12.49 -13.53 6.42
C LYS A 237 -12.69 -13.03 7.85
N GLY A 238 -11.77 -13.34 8.73
CA GLY A 238 -11.78 -12.95 10.13
C GLY A 238 -10.50 -12.22 10.51
N GLY A 239 -10.16 -12.32 11.80
CA GLY A 239 -9.04 -11.60 12.39
C GLY A 239 -9.45 -10.22 12.86
N VAL A 240 -8.89 -9.80 13.99
CA VAL A 240 -9.12 -8.50 14.62
C VAL A 240 -7.82 -7.98 15.20
N SER A 241 -7.67 -6.67 15.30
CA SER A 241 -6.49 -6.04 15.89
C SER A 241 -6.65 -5.85 17.40
N ILE A 242 -5.55 -5.51 18.09
CA ILE A 242 -5.59 -5.11 19.49
C ILE A 242 -6.28 -3.75 19.70
N TYR A 243 -6.47 -2.98 18.62
CA TYR A 243 -7.08 -1.64 18.65
C TYR A 243 -8.59 -1.68 18.35
N GLY A 244 -9.12 -2.82 17.94
CA GLY A 244 -10.51 -3.02 17.51
C GLY A 244 -10.59 -3.91 16.29
N ASP A 245 -11.70 -3.83 15.55
CA ASP A 245 -11.91 -4.70 14.38
C ASP A 245 -10.81 -4.46 13.31
N THR A 246 -10.50 -3.20 13.02
CA THR A 246 -9.46 -2.79 12.07
C THR A 246 -8.73 -1.52 12.52
N PHE A 247 -7.59 -1.21 11.89
CA PHE A 247 -6.85 0.05 12.06
C PHE A 247 -6.26 0.51 10.71
N ALA A 248 -5.94 1.81 10.65
CA ALA A 248 -5.46 2.48 9.44
C ALA A 248 -4.07 1.98 9.00
N ASP A 249 -3.79 2.12 7.71
CA ASP A 249 -2.44 1.95 7.16
C ASP A 249 -1.49 2.99 7.78
N GLU A 250 -0.31 2.54 8.24
CA GLU A 250 0.58 3.41 9.02
C GLU A 250 1.62 4.11 8.13
N ALA A 251 2.29 3.34 7.26
CA ALA A 251 3.24 3.87 6.28
C ALA A 251 3.54 2.84 5.18
N PHE A 252 3.93 3.32 3.99
CA PHE A 252 4.30 2.51 2.83
C PHE A 252 5.76 2.69 2.38
N GLY A 253 6.64 3.19 3.26
CA GLY A 253 8.04 3.51 2.94
C GLY A 253 8.96 2.31 2.68
N ILE A 254 8.47 1.06 2.78
CA ILE A 254 9.24 -0.17 2.51
C ILE A 254 8.55 -0.94 1.41
N SER A 255 9.28 -1.18 0.30
CA SER A 255 8.80 -1.93 -0.86
C SER A 255 8.90 -3.44 -0.64
N HIS A 256 8.07 -4.21 -1.36
CA HIS A 256 8.13 -5.68 -1.37
C HIS A 256 9.12 -6.18 -2.45
N ASP A 257 10.36 -5.71 -2.41
CA ASP A 257 11.41 -5.97 -3.41
C ASP A 257 12.26 -7.21 -3.11
N GLU A 258 12.09 -7.78 -1.92
CA GLU A 258 12.79 -9.01 -1.52
C GLU A 258 11.81 -10.08 -0.95
N PRO A 259 12.19 -11.36 -0.95
CA PRO A 259 11.43 -12.40 -0.25
C PRO A 259 11.61 -12.27 1.27
N PHE A 260 10.72 -12.96 2.01
CA PHE A 260 10.75 -13.09 3.48
C PHE A 260 10.40 -11.81 4.24
N LEU A 261 9.76 -10.84 3.58
CA LEU A 261 9.18 -9.69 4.25
C LEU A 261 7.86 -10.07 4.93
N LEU A 262 7.63 -9.45 6.09
CA LEU A 262 6.40 -9.56 6.85
C LEU A 262 5.56 -8.31 6.60
N SER A 263 4.34 -8.49 6.10
CA SER A 263 3.47 -7.40 5.68
C SER A 263 2.03 -7.63 6.13
N MET A 264 1.25 -6.57 6.35
CA MET A 264 -0.16 -6.70 6.71
C MET A 264 -1.01 -7.14 5.53
N ALA A 265 -1.91 -8.10 5.77
CA ALA A 265 -2.98 -8.40 4.83
C ALA A 265 -4.21 -7.56 5.18
N ASN A 266 -4.81 -6.93 4.18
CA ASN A 266 -5.99 -6.09 4.34
C ASN A 266 -7.03 -6.36 3.25
N ALA A 267 -8.22 -5.79 3.38
CA ALA A 267 -9.33 -5.86 2.41
C ALA A 267 -9.57 -4.51 1.67
N GLY A 268 -8.56 -3.66 1.65
CA GLY A 268 -8.55 -2.31 1.09
C GLY A 268 -7.91 -1.33 2.06
N PRO A 269 -7.79 -0.05 1.72
CA PRO A 269 -7.15 0.95 2.56
C PRO A 269 -7.74 0.98 3.97
N ASP A 270 -6.88 1.14 4.98
CA ASP A 270 -7.25 1.32 6.39
C ASP A 270 -8.05 0.16 7.01
N THR A 271 -7.85 -1.07 6.52
CA THR A 271 -8.55 -2.27 7.01
C THR A 271 -7.62 -3.32 7.60
N ASN A 272 -6.50 -2.92 8.19
CA ASN A 272 -5.58 -3.85 8.85
C ASN A 272 -6.20 -4.44 10.11
N GLY A 273 -6.12 -5.76 10.24
CA GLY A 273 -6.58 -6.49 11.44
C GLY A 273 -5.44 -7.27 12.09
N SER A 274 -5.56 -8.59 12.12
CA SER A 274 -4.51 -9.50 12.54
C SER A 274 -3.88 -10.28 11.39
N GLN A 275 -4.51 -10.29 10.21
CA GLN A 275 -4.00 -11.06 9.09
C GLN A 275 -2.70 -10.46 8.57
N PHE A 276 -1.76 -11.33 8.27
CA PHE A 276 -0.45 -10.97 7.75
C PHE A 276 -0.05 -11.88 6.60
N LEU A 277 0.96 -11.46 5.86
CA LEU A 277 1.59 -12.27 4.81
C LEU A 277 3.11 -12.30 5.00
N ILE A 278 3.72 -13.43 4.61
CA ILE A 278 5.17 -13.60 4.51
C ILE A 278 5.47 -13.77 3.03
N THR A 279 6.23 -12.84 2.43
CA THR A 279 6.59 -12.95 1.01
C THR A 279 7.56 -14.10 0.77
N THR A 280 7.44 -14.80 -0.36
CA THR A 280 8.38 -15.85 -0.76
C THR A 280 9.15 -15.50 -2.02
N ALA A 281 8.79 -14.39 -2.66
CA ALA A 281 9.46 -13.75 -3.78
C ALA A 281 9.18 -12.25 -3.75
N PRO A 282 9.91 -11.42 -4.52
CA PRO A 282 9.57 -10.03 -4.72
C PRO A 282 8.13 -9.88 -5.22
N ALA A 283 7.37 -8.95 -4.62
CA ALA A 283 5.95 -8.80 -4.87
C ALA A 283 5.55 -7.31 -5.01
N PRO A 284 6.09 -6.55 -5.98
CA PRO A 284 5.87 -5.10 -6.10
C PRO A 284 4.40 -4.71 -6.31
N ARG A 285 3.54 -5.66 -6.70
CA ARG A 285 2.08 -5.46 -6.78
C ARG A 285 1.41 -5.19 -5.42
N LEU A 286 2.10 -5.45 -4.31
CA LEU A 286 1.65 -5.21 -2.95
C LEU A 286 2.06 -3.82 -2.44
N ASP A 287 2.98 -3.13 -3.12
CA ASP A 287 3.47 -1.82 -2.75
C ASP A 287 2.34 -0.80 -2.72
N ASN A 288 2.40 0.13 -1.77
CA ASN A 288 1.39 1.16 -1.51
C ASN A 288 -0.03 0.62 -1.21
N LYS A 289 -0.15 -0.68 -0.88
CA LYS A 289 -1.41 -1.33 -0.51
C LYS A 289 -1.30 -2.11 0.79
N HIS A 290 -0.14 -2.65 1.08
CA HIS A 290 0.12 -3.48 2.25
C HIS A 290 1.32 -2.95 3.01
N VAL A 291 1.16 -2.74 4.30
CA VAL A 291 2.20 -2.16 5.16
C VAL A 291 3.23 -3.22 5.51
N VAL A 292 4.48 -3.03 5.08
CA VAL A 292 5.61 -3.87 5.50
C VAL A 292 6.04 -3.45 6.90
N PHE A 293 6.09 -4.39 7.85
CA PHE A 293 6.38 -4.10 9.24
C PHE A 293 7.48 -5.00 9.86
N GLY A 294 8.08 -5.88 9.07
CA GLY A 294 9.14 -6.75 9.56
C GLY A 294 9.70 -7.67 8.49
N LYS A 295 10.59 -8.55 8.91
CA LYS A 295 11.18 -9.59 8.05
C LYS A 295 11.54 -10.84 8.84
N VAL A 296 11.68 -11.96 8.14
CA VAL A 296 12.24 -13.19 8.69
C VAL A 296 13.72 -12.99 8.97
N LEU A 297 14.17 -13.35 10.17
CA LEU A 297 15.58 -13.34 10.58
C LEU A 297 16.19 -14.74 10.52
N SER A 298 15.41 -15.78 10.88
CA SER A 298 15.83 -17.16 10.82
C SER A 298 14.64 -18.09 10.52
N GLY A 299 14.91 -19.37 10.16
CA GLY A 299 13.86 -20.31 9.79
C GLY A 299 13.40 -20.17 8.33
N PHE A 300 14.26 -19.68 7.44
CA PHE A 300 13.97 -19.57 6.00
C PHE A 300 13.61 -20.93 5.37
N ASP A 301 14.24 -22.01 5.82
CA ASP A 301 13.93 -23.37 5.39
C ASP A 301 12.52 -23.80 5.82
N VAL A 302 12.06 -23.38 7.00
CA VAL A 302 10.68 -23.62 7.48
C VAL A 302 9.69 -22.89 6.59
N VAL A 303 9.94 -21.63 6.25
CA VAL A 303 9.09 -20.87 5.31
C VAL A 303 9.02 -21.57 3.95
N ARG A 304 10.14 -22.11 3.45
CA ARG A 304 10.18 -22.87 2.18
C ARG A 304 9.45 -24.21 2.29
N LYS A 305 9.55 -24.90 3.43
CA LYS A 305 8.76 -26.10 3.68
C LYS A 305 7.26 -25.81 3.65
N MET A 306 6.82 -24.74 4.31
CA MET A 306 5.42 -24.30 4.30
C MET A 306 4.97 -23.97 2.87
N GLU A 307 5.77 -23.22 2.11
CA GLU A 307 5.49 -22.85 0.72
C GLU A 307 5.24 -24.06 -0.17
N ALA A 308 5.98 -25.16 0.03
CA ALA A 308 5.84 -26.39 -0.75
C ALA A 308 4.45 -27.04 -0.64
N PHE A 309 3.69 -26.74 0.41
CA PHE A 309 2.29 -27.18 0.56
C PHE A 309 1.28 -26.23 -0.07
N GLY A 310 1.73 -25.13 -0.70
CA GLY A 310 0.87 -24.20 -1.40
C GLY A 310 0.31 -24.73 -2.72
N THR A 311 -0.67 -24.04 -3.25
CA THR A 311 -1.24 -24.25 -4.60
C THR A 311 -1.38 -22.92 -5.33
N PRO A 312 -1.44 -22.91 -6.67
CA PRO A 312 -1.69 -21.67 -7.42
C PRO A 312 -2.98 -20.96 -7.03
N GLU A 313 -4.00 -21.74 -6.62
CA GLU A 313 -5.29 -21.22 -6.15
C GLU A 313 -5.21 -20.68 -4.72
N GLY A 314 -4.13 -21.01 -4.01
CA GLY A 314 -3.81 -20.57 -2.66
C GLY A 314 -4.34 -21.47 -1.55
N LYS A 315 -5.12 -22.52 -1.82
CA LYS A 315 -5.57 -23.46 -0.78
C LYS A 315 -4.41 -24.39 -0.41
N PRO A 316 -3.93 -24.42 0.86
CA PRO A 316 -2.87 -25.32 1.26
C PRO A 316 -3.27 -26.79 1.12
N ARG A 317 -2.31 -27.67 0.77
CA ARG A 317 -2.49 -29.13 0.69
C ARG A 317 -2.37 -29.82 2.02
N ALA A 318 -1.86 -29.12 3.04
CA ALA A 318 -1.69 -29.59 4.41
C ALA A 318 -2.17 -28.52 5.38
N GLN A 319 -2.51 -28.91 6.58
CA GLN A 319 -2.74 -27.96 7.66
C GLN A 319 -1.38 -27.42 8.11
N VAL A 320 -1.17 -26.12 7.94
CA VAL A 320 0.01 -25.40 8.43
C VAL A 320 -0.46 -24.49 9.54
N ALA A 321 -0.01 -24.73 10.77
CA ALA A 321 -0.48 -24.05 11.97
C ALA A 321 0.67 -23.46 12.77
N ILE A 322 0.37 -22.40 13.53
CA ILE A 322 1.27 -21.83 14.53
C ILE A 322 1.04 -22.58 15.84
N ALA A 323 1.94 -23.49 16.17
CA ALA A 323 1.84 -24.30 17.39
C ALA A 323 2.16 -23.48 18.65
N GLU A 324 3.17 -22.60 18.55
CA GLU A 324 3.54 -21.66 19.60
C GLU A 324 4.03 -20.35 18.99
N CYS A 325 3.91 -19.26 19.75
CA CYS A 325 4.40 -17.95 19.35
C CYS A 325 4.68 -17.08 20.58
N GLY A 326 5.57 -16.10 20.42
CA GLY A 326 5.95 -15.22 21.51
C GLY A 326 6.97 -14.17 21.10
N GLU A 327 7.39 -13.34 22.06
CA GLU A 327 8.49 -12.39 21.93
C GLU A 327 9.77 -13.02 22.47
N LEU A 328 10.90 -12.80 21.79
CA LEU A 328 12.23 -13.17 22.28
C LEU A 328 12.84 -12.00 23.04
N GLY A 329 13.46 -12.27 24.20
CA GLY A 329 14.18 -11.26 24.95
C GLY A 329 15.43 -10.75 24.23
N ASP A 330 15.89 -9.54 24.57
CA ASP A 330 17.13 -8.97 24.06
C ASP A 330 18.32 -9.85 24.47
N GLY A 331 18.82 -10.68 23.56
CA GLY A 331 19.93 -11.62 23.81
C GLY A 331 19.68 -13.09 23.44
N GLU A 332 18.42 -13.48 23.19
CA GLU A 332 18.10 -14.89 22.83
C GLU A 332 18.25 -15.21 21.34
N THR A 333 18.64 -14.23 20.53
CA THR A 333 18.78 -14.39 19.06
C THR A 333 19.98 -15.20 18.63
N GLU A 334 20.99 -15.42 19.49
CA GLU A 334 22.24 -16.10 19.13
C GLU A 334 22.33 -17.60 19.52
N THR A 335 21.53 -18.07 20.47
CA THR A 335 21.71 -19.44 21.02
C THR A 335 20.91 -20.54 20.30
N ALA A 336 19.82 -20.21 19.61
CA ALA A 336 18.97 -21.21 18.94
C ALA A 336 19.61 -21.82 17.67
N ALA A 337 20.58 -21.14 17.05
CA ALA A 337 21.30 -21.68 15.87
C ALA A 337 22.43 -22.65 16.26
N ALA A 338 22.98 -22.53 17.46
CA ALA A 338 24.12 -23.35 17.90
C ALA A 338 23.72 -24.71 18.51
N GLU A 339 22.54 -24.81 19.11
CA GLU A 339 22.11 -26.05 19.77
C GLU A 339 21.61 -27.13 18.81
N THR A 340 21.21 -26.77 17.59
CA THR A 340 20.75 -27.76 16.60
C THR A 340 21.90 -28.45 15.88
N GLU A 341 23.11 -27.91 15.91
CA GLU A 341 24.30 -28.52 15.29
C GLU A 341 25.04 -29.45 16.23
N THR A 342 24.92 -29.25 17.54
CA THR A 342 25.58 -30.13 18.55
C THR A 342 24.84 -31.43 18.83
N ALA A 343 23.52 -31.49 18.54
CA ALA A 343 22.74 -32.74 18.75
C ALA A 343 22.85 -33.75 17.59
N ARG A 344 23.58 -33.44 16.51
CA ARG A 344 23.86 -34.38 15.39
C ARG A 344 25.30 -34.93 15.40
N GLY A 345 26.00 -34.80 16.49
CA GLY A 345 27.34 -35.36 16.69
C GLY A 345 27.31 -36.82 17.12
N VAL A 346 27.61 -37.70 16.18
CA VAL A 346 28.33 -38.95 16.32
C VAL A 346 27.65 -40.13 17.02
N VAL A 347 27.23 -41.11 16.22
CA VAL A 347 27.58 -42.49 16.44
C VAL A 347 28.03 -43.10 15.13
N VAL A 348 29.32 -43.38 15.01
CA VAL A 348 29.87 -44.35 14.06
C VAL A 348 30.59 -45.38 14.89
N PRO A 349 30.32 -46.73 14.72
CA PRO A 349 31.21 -47.75 15.17
C PRO A 349 32.37 -47.94 14.20
#